data_845d68db9a22b5d8ea25f5c784debe80
#
_entry.id   845d68db9a22b5d8ea25f5c784debe80
#
_cell.length_a   1.000
_cell.length_b   1.000
_cell.length_c   1.000
_cell.angle_alpha   90.00
_cell.angle_beta   90.00
_cell.angle_gamma   90.00
#
_symmetry.space_group_name_H-M   'P 1'
#
loop_
_entity.id
_entity.type
_entity.pdbx_description
1 polymer ?
#
loop_
_entity_poly.entity_id
_entity_poly.type
_entity_poly.pdbx_seq_one_letter_code
_entity_poly.pdbx_strand_id
1 'polypeptide(L)'
;MKSEVAPKDILFQTAARLFYQHGYRAIGVDTIAAESGIGKMTLYRHYPSKDNLIVAYLHDSNKLFWNNFEQITKEAPTSREKLLAFFEALQDYVLSPACYGCPFLNLATEYPEANYPGHQVAIEHKQSVRERFNQLAEEAGARQPEELANALFLLMDGAYMAARMFGSSPNSPAANVAKVARQLIDGQCGF
;
A
#
# COMPACT_ATOMS: atom_id res chain seq x y z
N MET A 1 -18.01 17.90 23.43
CA MET A 1 -17.62 16.64 24.04
C MET A 1 -16.60 15.97 23.13
N LYS A 2 -15.32 15.82 23.54
CA LYS A 2 -14.37 14.98 22.82
C LYS A 2 -14.85 13.54 22.99
N SER A 3 -15.21 12.86 21.90
CA SER A 3 -15.49 11.43 21.95
C SER A 3 -14.19 10.75 22.41
N GLU A 4 -14.25 10.06 23.53
CA GLU A 4 -13.14 9.27 24.03
C GLU A 4 -12.88 8.16 23.01
N VAL A 5 -11.65 8.11 22.45
CA VAL A 5 -11.29 7.11 21.45
C VAL A 5 -11.30 5.74 22.12
N ALA A 6 -11.98 4.77 21.51
CA ALA A 6 -12.12 3.45 22.10
C ALA A 6 -10.75 2.75 22.26
N PRO A 7 -10.52 1.99 23.36
CA PRO A 7 -9.26 1.26 23.57
C PRO A 7 -8.86 0.37 22.40
N LYS A 8 -9.82 -0.23 21.71
CA LYS A 8 -9.60 -1.01 20.48
C LYS A 8 -8.92 -0.18 19.37
N ASP A 9 -9.39 1.05 19.18
CA ASP A 9 -8.90 1.92 18.12
C ASP A 9 -7.49 2.45 18.46
N ILE A 10 -7.23 2.76 19.72
CA ILE A 10 -5.88 3.16 20.19
C ILE A 10 -4.88 2.02 19.97
N LEU A 11 -5.24 0.78 20.34
CA LEU A 11 -4.40 -0.40 20.11
C LEU A 11 -4.14 -0.61 18.62
N PHE A 12 -5.18 -0.52 17.81
CA PHE A 12 -5.08 -0.72 16.37
C PHE A 12 -4.18 0.32 15.72
N GLN A 13 -4.40 1.61 15.98
CA GLN A 13 -3.60 2.70 15.42
C GLN A 13 -2.13 2.61 15.85
N THR A 14 -1.90 2.24 17.12
CA THR A 14 -0.52 2.02 17.62
C THR A 14 0.14 0.87 16.88
N ALA A 15 -0.53 -0.27 16.73
CA ALA A 15 0.00 -1.42 16.02
C ALA A 15 0.25 -1.12 14.53
N ALA A 16 -0.69 -0.45 13.87
CA ALA A 16 -0.59 -0.06 12.46
C ALA A 16 0.65 0.82 12.21
N ARG A 17 0.85 1.84 13.04
CA ARG A 17 2.05 2.70 13.00
C ARG A 17 3.33 1.90 13.19
N LEU A 18 3.39 1.06 14.23
CA LEU A 18 4.57 0.27 14.55
C LEU A 18 4.90 -0.75 13.47
N PHE A 19 3.91 -1.48 12.97
CA PHE A 19 4.11 -2.44 11.86
C PHE A 19 4.61 -1.75 10.60
N TYR A 20 4.06 -0.60 10.26
CA TYR A 20 4.47 0.13 9.07
C TYR A 20 5.89 0.67 9.16
N GLN A 21 6.27 1.23 10.31
CA GLN A 21 7.60 1.84 10.51
C GLN A 21 8.70 0.82 10.74
N HIS A 22 8.43 -0.23 11.51
CA HIS A 22 9.46 -1.13 12.04
C HIS A 22 9.35 -2.56 11.52
N GLY A 23 8.29 -2.89 10.78
CA GLY A 23 8.03 -4.23 10.28
C GLY A 23 7.23 -5.10 11.27
N TYR A 24 6.75 -6.21 10.75
CA TYR A 24 5.81 -7.07 11.47
C TYR A 24 6.52 -7.95 12.51
N ARG A 25 7.67 -8.55 12.15
CA ARG A 25 8.37 -9.49 13.05
C ARG A 25 9.01 -8.78 14.23
N ALA A 26 9.54 -7.58 14.02
CA ALA A 26 10.21 -6.81 15.06
C ALA A 26 9.27 -6.32 16.16
N ILE A 27 7.99 -6.13 15.87
CA ILE A 27 7.02 -5.59 16.83
C ILE A 27 6.25 -6.71 17.50
N GLY A 28 6.48 -6.85 18.83
CA GLY A 28 5.75 -7.78 19.71
C GLY A 28 4.48 -7.16 20.32
N VAL A 29 3.60 -8.03 20.84
CA VAL A 29 2.40 -7.61 21.57
C VAL A 29 2.74 -6.77 22.79
N ASP A 30 3.89 -7.04 23.41
CA ASP A 30 4.39 -6.29 24.57
C ASP A 30 4.72 -4.84 24.21
N THR A 31 5.35 -4.64 23.06
CA THR A 31 5.65 -3.30 22.53
C THR A 31 4.37 -2.53 22.24
N ILE A 32 3.38 -3.19 21.60
CA ILE A 32 2.10 -2.56 21.28
C ILE A 32 1.36 -2.17 22.57
N ALA A 33 1.33 -3.05 23.57
CA ALA A 33 0.69 -2.78 24.84
C ALA A 33 1.36 -1.60 25.59
N ALA A 34 2.70 -1.58 25.61
CA ALA A 34 3.47 -0.52 26.27
C ALA A 34 3.26 0.84 25.56
N GLU A 35 3.35 0.88 24.23
CA GLU A 35 3.21 2.10 23.43
C GLU A 35 1.78 2.65 23.43
N SER A 36 0.76 1.77 23.47
CA SER A 36 -0.65 2.20 23.50
C SER A 36 -1.12 2.60 24.90
N GLY A 37 -0.39 2.22 25.96
CA GLY A 37 -0.85 2.34 27.34
C GLY A 37 -2.00 1.40 27.70
N ILE A 38 -2.30 0.40 26.88
CA ILE A 38 -3.43 -0.52 27.06
C ILE A 38 -2.91 -1.93 27.31
N GLY A 39 -3.41 -2.56 28.36
CA GLY A 39 -2.93 -3.87 28.81
C GLY A 39 -3.19 -4.98 27.79
N LYS A 40 -2.27 -5.98 27.74
CA LYS A 40 -2.33 -7.16 26.83
C LYS A 40 -3.67 -7.91 26.89
N MET A 41 -4.29 -8.01 28.06
CA MET A 41 -5.60 -8.67 28.21
C MET A 41 -6.67 -8.02 27.34
N THR A 42 -6.65 -6.69 27.25
CA THR A 42 -7.56 -5.93 26.39
C THR A 42 -7.22 -6.14 24.92
N LEU A 43 -5.93 -6.21 24.56
CA LEU A 43 -5.50 -6.50 23.20
C LEU A 43 -6.03 -7.88 22.75
N TYR A 44 -5.77 -8.94 23.53
CA TYR A 44 -6.21 -10.30 23.19
C TYR A 44 -7.74 -10.48 23.17
N ARG A 45 -8.48 -9.68 23.92
CA ARG A 45 -9.94 -9.65 23.84
C ARG A 45 -10.44 -9.16 22.49
N HIS A 46 -9.72 -8.23 21.84
CA HIS A 46 -10.11 -7.68 20.53
C HIS A 46 -9.45 -8.40 19.34
N TYR A 47 -8.21 -8.86 19.53
CA TYR A 47 -7.41 -9.55 18.53
C TYR A 47 -6.81 -10.81 19.17
N PRO A 48 -7.39 -12.00 18.92
CA PRO A 48 -7.00 -13.25 19.58
C PRO A 48 -5.52 -13.62 19.43
N SER A 49 -4.86 -13.10 18.38
CA SER A 49 -3.42 -13.27 18.14
C SER A 49 -2.82 -12.02 17.48
N LYS A 50 -1.49 -11.95 17.46
CA LYS A 50 -0.77 -10.93 16.67
C LYS A 50 -1.09 -11.06 15.18
N ASP A 51 -1.26 -12.28 14.68
CA ASP A 51 -1.58 -12.51 13.27
C ASP A 51 -2.96 -11.95 12.91
N ASN A 52 -3.96 -12.10 13.79
CA ASN A 52 -5.27 -11.46 13.61
C ASN A 52 -5.17 -9.92 13.54
N LEU A 53 -4.28 -9.33 14.33
CA LEU A 53 -4.04 -7.90 14.32
C LEU A 53 -3.33 -7.46 13.04
N ILE A 54 -2.35 -8.25 12.55
CA ILE A 54 -1.68 -8.02 11.25
C ILE A 54 -2.69 -8.11 10.11
N VAL A 55 -3.53 -9.13 10.07
CA VAL A 55 -4.59 -9.28 9.06
C VAL A 55 -5.55 -8.09 9.08
N ALA A 56 -5.97 -7.66 10.27
CA ALA A 56 -6.82 -6.47 10.41
C ALA A 56 -6.14 -5.20 9.87
N TYR A 57 -4.85 -5.03 10.13
CA TYR A 57 -4.05 -3.92 9.60
C TYR A 57 -3.95 -3.96 8.07
N LEU A 58 -3.75 -5.13 7.47
CA LEU A 58 -3.71 -5.26 6.01
C LEU A 58 -5.05 -4.94 5.36
N HIS A 59 -6.17 -5.38 5.95
CA HIS A 59 -7.49 -5.01 5.46
C HIS A 59 -7.76 -3.50 5.56
N ASP A 60 -7.31 -2.85 6.63
CA ASP A 60 -7.41 -1.40 6.77
C ASP A 60 -6.53 -0.68 5.74
N SER A 61 -5.29 -1.16 5.55
CA SER A 61 -4.37 -0.65 4.52
C SER A 61 -4.94 -0.79 3.10
N ASN A 62 -5.64 -1.89 2.82
CA ASN A 62 -6.34 -2.08 1.55
C ASN A 62 -7.47 -1.06 1.36
N LYS A 63 -8.29 -0.82 2.38
CA LYS A 63 -9.34 0.21 2.33
C LYS A 63 -8.75 1.60 2.12
N LEU A 64 -7.68 1.92 2.83
CA LEU A 64 -7.00 3.21 2.70
C LEU A 64 -6.42 3.39 1.29
N PHE A 65 -5.80 2.35 0.72
CA PHE A 65 -5.29 2.37 -0.64
C PHE A 65 -6.40 2.70 -1.65
N TRP A 66 -7.53 2.01 -1.59
CA TRP A 66 -8.64 2.23 -2.53
C TRP A 66 -9.31 3.59 -2.34
N ASN A 67 -9.50 4.03 -1.10
CA ASN A 67 -10.01 5.38 -0.82
C ASN A 67 -9.08 6.46 -1.41
N ASN A 68 -7.78 6.31 -1.25
CA ASN A 68 -6.80 7.24 -1.82
C ASN A 68 -6.81 7.17 -3.35
N PHE A 69 -6.88 5.98 -3.93
CA PHE A 69 -6.97 5.79 -5.37
C PHE A 69 -8.18 6.54 -5.96
N GLU A 70 -9.36 6.37 -5.37
CA GLU A 70 -10.58 7.06 -5.80
C GLU A 70 -10.46 8.58 -5.65
N GLN A 71 -9.88 9.07 -4.56
CA GLN A 71 -9.68 10.51 -4.37
C GLN A 71 -8.70 11.11 -5.40
N ILE A 72 -7.58 10.42 -5.64
CA ILE A 72 -6.54 10.85 -6.59
C ILE A 72 -7.11 10.91 -8.02
N THR A 73 -7.93 9.91 -8.39
CA THR A 73 -8.43 9.76 -9.76
C THR A 73 -9.76 10.45 -10.02
N LYS A 74 -10.38 11.03 -8.99
CA LYS A 74 -11.75 11.59 -9.02
C LYS A 74 -11.94 12.64 -10.10
N GLU A 75 -11.00 13.57 -10.22
CA GLU A 75 -11.09 14.69 -11.15
C GLU A 75 -10.48 14.39 -12.53
N ALA A 76 -9.89 13.21 -12.70
CA ALA A 76 -9.30 12.79 -13.98
C ALA A 76 -10.42 12.36 -14.96
N PRO A 77 -10.60 13.04 -16.10
CA PRO A 77 -11.75 12.84 -16.98
C PRO A 77 -11.68 11.54 -17.81
N THR A 78 -10.48 10.99 -18.03
CA THR A 78 -10.26 9.78 -18.82
C THR A 78 -9.49 8.73 -18.04
N SER A 79 -9.63 7.46 -18.43
CA SER A 79 -8.91 6.34 -17.80
C SER A 79 -7.39 6.45 -17.97
N ARG A 80 -6.92 7.03 -19.08
CA ARG A 80 -5.50 7.37 -19.27
C ARG A 80 -5.04 8.39 -18.22
N GLU A 81 -5.80 9.46 -18.01
CA GLU A 81 -5.47 10.49 -17.03
C GLU A 81 -5.56 9.98 -15.60
N LYS A 82 -6.46 9.03 -15.30
CA LYS A 82 -6.50 8.33 -13.99
C LYS A 82 -5.22 7.57 -13.70
N LEU A 83 -4.69 6.83 -14.70
CA LEU A 83 -3.40 6.15 -14.56
C LEU A 83 -2.27 7.15 -14.31
N LEU A 84 -2.22 8.24 -15.07
CA LEU A 84 -1.19 9.28 -14.90
C LEU A 84 -1.27 9.92 -13.52
N ALA A 85 -2.45 10.35 -13.09
CA ALA A 85 -2.68 10.98 -11.79
C ALA A 85 -2.27 10.06 -10.63
N PHE A 86 -2.56 8.76 -10.73
CA PHE A 86 -2.13 7.78 -9.75
C PHE A 86 -0.60 7.73 -9.64
N PHE A 87 0.14 7.68 -10.74
CA PHE A 87 1.60 7.59 -10.70
C PHE A 87 2.29 8.90 -10.31
N GLU A 88 1.67 10.05 -10.57
CA GLU A 88 2.11 11.35 -10.06
C GLU A 88 1.99 11.40 -8.53
N ALA A 89 0.82 11.03 -7.99
CA ALA A 89 0.62 10.95 -6.55
C ALA A 89 1.49 9.87 -5.87
N LEU A 90 1.72 8.74 -6.54
CA LEU A 90 2.64 7.72 -6.06
C LEU A 90 4.06 8.28 -5.94
N GLN A 91 4.54 9.04 -6.93
CA GLN A 91 5.86 9.66 -6.88
C GLN A 91 6.01 10.59 -5.67
N ASP A 92 5.02 11.45 -5.44
CA ASP A 92 5.03 12.35 -4.29
C ASP A 92 5.05 11.57 -2.97
N TYR A 93 4.27 10.50 -2.89
CA TYR A 93 4.21 9.66 -1.70
C TYR A 93 5.51 8.90 -1.43
N VAL A 94 6.10 8.25 -2.44
CA VAL A 94 7.33 7.45 -2.26
C VAL A 94 8.56 8.31 -1.99
N LEU A 95 8.52 9.59 -2.30
CA LEU A 95 9.55 10.57 -1.95
C LEU A 95 9.29 11.25 -0.61
N SER A 96 8.16 10.99 0.02
CA SER A 96 7.85 11.58 1.32
C SER A 96 8.55 10.82 2.46
N PRO A 97 8.94 11.50 3.55
CA PRO A 97 9.52 10.85 4.73
C PRO A 97 8.51 9.94 5.47
N ALA A 98 7.23 10.00 5.11
CA ALA A 98 6.18 9.15 5.67
C ALA A 98 6.08 7.78 4.97
N CYS A 99 6.80 7.56 3.86
CA CYS A 99 6.76 6.30 3.12
C CYS A 99 7.76 5.29 3.68
N TYR A 100 7.25 4.23 4.30
CA TYR A 100 8.04 3.09 4.76
C TYR A 100 7.86 1.86 3.85
N GLY A 101 7.54 2.08 2.57
CA GLY A 101 7.30 1.02 1.58
C GLY A 101 5.82 0.64 1.47
N CYS A 102 5.55 -0.49 0.83
CA CYS A 102 4.20 -1.04 0.70
C CYS A 102 3.93 -2.03 1.83
N PRO A 103 2.84 -1.89 2.61
CA PRO A 103 2.51 -2.83 3.69
C PRO A 103 2.46 -4.29 3.24
N PHE A 104 1.93 -4.55 2.07
CA PHE A 104 1.76 -5.90 1.51
C PHE A 104 3.08 -6.52 1.04
N LEU A 105 3.96 -5.74 0.40
CA LEU A 105 5.32 -6.19 0.05
C LEU A 105 6.17 -6.42 1.30
N ASN A 106 6.10 -5.52 2.27
CA ASN A 106 6.80 -5.68 3.54
C ASN A 106 6.37 -6.99 4.23
N LEU A 107 5.04 -7.27 4.24
CA LEU A 107 4.54 -8.53 4.79
C LEU A 107 5.08 -9.75 4.04
N ALA A 108 4.95 -9.78 2.72
CA ALA A 108 5.37 -10.92 1.91
C ALA A 108 6.88 -11.20 2.04
N THR A 109 7.68 -10.17 2.29
CA THR A 109 9.12 -10.30 2.55
C THR A 109 9.40 -10.91 3.93
N GLU A 110 8.63 -10.52 4.96
CA GLU A 110 8.82 -11.01 6.32
C GLU A 110 8.17 -12.38 6.56
N TYR A 111 7.06 -12.67 5.90
CA TYR A 111 6.28 -13.92 5.98
C TYR A 111 6.09 -14.51 4.58
N PRO A 112 7.13 -15.17 4.03
CA PRO A 112 7.08 -15.72 2.68
C PRO A 112 6.23 -16.99 2.57
N GLU A 113 5.79 -17.57 3.70
CA GLU A 113 5.01 -18.79 3.74
C GLU A 113 3.61 -18.55 3.14
N ALA A 114 3.28 -19.26 2.05
CA ALA A 114 2.03 -19.09 1.31
C ALA A 114 0.77 -19.36 2.16
N ASN A 115 0.88 -20.17 3.22
CA ASN A 115 -0.21 -20.46 4.14
C ASN A 115 -0.33 -19.48 5.29
N TYR A 116 0.51 -18.45 5.36
CA TYR A 116 0.37 -17.39 6.36
C TYR A 116 -0.89 -16.55 6.05
N PRO A 117 -1.79 -16.31 7.03
CA PRO A 117 -3.07 -15.63 6.75
C PRO A 117 -2.92 -14.25 6.11
N GLY A 118 -1.91 -13.47 6.52
CA GLY A 118 -1.63 -12.16 5.93
C GLY A 118 -1.12 -12.22 4.50
N HIS A 119 -0.48 -13.33 4.10
CA HIS A 119 0.03 -13.53 2.74
C HIS A 119 -1.11 -13.60 1.72
N GLN A 120 -2.20 -14.30 2.06
CA GLN A 120 -3.40 -14.35 1.21
C GLN A 120 -4.01 -12.96 1.01
N VAL A 121 -4.14 -12.16 2.07
CA VAL A 121 -4.63 -10.77 1.98
C VAL A 121 -3.72 -9.91 1.08
N ALA A 122 -2.40 -10.12 1.16
CA ALA A 122 -1.46 -9.41 0.31
C ALA A 122 -1.63 -9.78 -1.17
N ILE A 123 -1.80 -11.07 -1.49
CA ILE A 123 -2.06 -11.54 -2.86
C ILE A 123 -3.36 -10.94 -3.40
N GLU A 124 -4.46 -11.01 -2.64
CA GLU A 124 -5.76 -10.48 -3.06
C GLU A 124 -5.70 -8.97 -3.36
N HIS A 125 -5.02 -8.20 -2.50
CA HIS A 125 -4.77 -6.77 -2.76
C HIS A 125 -4.00 -6.57 -4.06
N LYS A 126 -2.90 -7.30 -4.26
CA LYS A 126 -2.04 -7.15 -5.43
C LYS A 126 -2.75 -7.53 -6.73
N GLN A 127 -3.57 -8.58 -6.70
CA GLN A 127 -4.40 -8.98 -7.84
C GLN A 127 -5.43 -7.90 -8.19
N SER A 128 -6.15 -7.35 -7.20
CA SER A 128 -7.15 -6.32 -7.45
C SER A 128 -6.54 -5.01 -7.98
N VAL A 129 -5.32 -4.65 -7.56
CA VAL A 129 -4.61 -3.49 -8.14
C VAL A 129 -4.24 -3.75 -9.60
N ARG A 130 -3.71 -4.94 -9.92
CA ARG A 130 -3.37 -5.33 -11.29
C ARG A 130 -4.61 -5.36 -12.20
N GLU A 131 -5.72 -5.91 -11.71
CA GLU A 131 -7.01 -5.93 -12.42
C GLU A 131 -7.51 -4.50 -12.69
N ARG A 132 -7.41 -3.60 -11.70
CA ARG A 132 -7.81 -2.21 -11.90
C ARG A 132 -6.96 -1.50 -12.93
N PHE A 133 -5.64 -1.72 -12.95
CA PHE A 133 -4.77 -1.16 -13.98
C PHE A 133 -5.11 -1.72 -15.36
N ASN A 134 -5.42 -3.03 -15.47
CA ASN A 134 -5.85 -3.63 -16.73
C ASN A 134 -7.15 -3.00 -17.24
N GLN A 135 -8.16 -2.87 -16.40
CA GLN A 135 -9.42 -2.21 -16.74
C GLN A 135 -9.18 -0.78 -17.25
N LEU A 136 -8.39 0.01 -16.55
CA LEU A 136 -8.09 1.38 -16.97
C LEU A 136 -7.29 1.43 -18.27
N ALA A 137 -6.39 0.47 -18.50
CA ALA A 137 -5.64 0.36 -19.76
C ALA A 137 -6.56 0.00 -20.93
N GLU A 138 -7.51 -0.92 -20.75
CA GLU A 138 -8.54 -1.25 -21.74
C GLU A 138 -9.40 -0.04 -22.09
N GLU A 139 -9.93 0.65 -21.08
CA GLU A 139 -10.74 1.86 -21.23
C GLU A 139 -9.96 3.01 -21.88
N ALA A 140 -8.65 3.08 -21.69
CA ALA A 140 -7.75 4.06 -22.31
C ALA A 140 -7.37 3.70 -23.76
N GLY A 141 -7.82 2.55 -24.27
CA GLY A 141 -7.52 2.10 -25.62
C GLY A 141 -6.08 1.62 -25.82
N ALA A 142 -5.45 1.06 -24.78
CA ALA A 142 -4.12 0.50 -24.89
C ALA A 142 -4.09 -0.66 -25.89
N ARG A 143 -3.01 -0.76 -26.68
CA ARG A 143 -2.86 -1.85 -27.67
C ARG A 143 -2.71 -3.22 -27.01
N GLN A 144 -2.08 -3.28 -25.86
CA GLN A 144 -1.82 -4.48 -25.07
C GLN A 144 -2.12 -4.18 -23.59
N PRO A 145 -3.42 -4.13 -23.19
CA PRO A 145 -3.82 -3.66 -21.85
C PRO A 145 -3.19 -4.47 -20.71
N GLU A 146 -3.16 -5.80 -20.83
CA GLU A 146 -2.60 -6.66 -19.79
C GLU A 146 -1.09 -6.47 -19.64
N GLU A 147 -0.35 -6.30 -20.73
CA GLU A 147 1.09 -6.03 -20.69
C GLU A 147 1.38 -4.66 -20.05
N LEU A 148 0.59 -3.63 -20.42
CA LEU A 148 0.69 -2.32 -19.79
C LEU A 148 0.38 -2.40 -18.30
N ALA A 149 -0.69 -3.07 -17.90
CA ALA A 149 -1.07 -3.25 -16.50
C ALA A 149 0.04 -3.96 -15.69
N ASN A 150 0.62 -5.02 -16.24
CA ASN A 150 1.72 -5.74 -15.60
C ASN A 150 2.97 -4.86 -15.47
N ALA A 151 3.31 -4.08 -16.50
CA ALA A 151 4.45 -3.15 -16.46
C ALA A 151 4.24 -2.03 -15.41
N LEU A 152 3.06 -1.44 -15.37
CA LEU A 152 2.69 -0.41 -14.37
C LEU A 152 2.66 -0.98 -12.95
N PHE A 153 2.17 -2.20 -12.77
CA PHE A 153 2.17 -2.90 -11.49
C PHE A 153 3.61 -3.13 -10.98
N LEU A 154 4.50 -3.64 -11.83
CA LEU A 154 5.92 -3.85 -11.48
C LEU A 154 6.62 -2.51 -11.19
N LEU A 155 6.30 -1.45 -11.94
CA LEU A 155 6.83 -0.11 -11.72
C LEU A 155 6.40 0.44 -10.35
N MET A 156 5.13 0.28 -9.97
CA MET A 156 4.60 0.67 -8.67
C MET A 156 5.33 -0.06 -7.53
N ASP A 157 5.46 -1.38 -7.63
CA ASP A 157 6.13 -2.19 -6.61
C ASP A 157 7.62 -1.85 -6.50
N GLY A 158 8.28 -1.62 -7.63
CA GLY A 158 9.66 -1.13 -7.69
C GLY A 158 9.83 0.24 -7.03
N ALA A 159 8.89 1.16 -7.21
CA ALA A 159 8.92 2.48 -6.58
C ALA A 159 8.80 2.41 -5.05
N TYR A 160 7.91 1.58 -4.51
CA TYR A 160 7.81 1.33 -3.08
C TYR A 160 9.09 0.70 -2.51
N MET A 161 9.69 -0.25 -3.24
CA MET A 161 10.94 -0.86 -2.80
C MET A 161 12.11 0.12 -2.86
N ALA A 162 12.18 0.96 -3.91
CA ALA A 162 13.18 2.02 -4.01
C ALA A 162 13.05 3.02 -2.85
N ALA A 163 11.83 3.42 -2.47
CA ALA A 163 11.60 4.25 -1.29
C ALA A 163 12.14 3.60 0.00
N ARG A 164 11.94 2.29 0.15
CA ARG A 164 12.42 1.54 1.31
C ARG A 164 13.96 1.49 1.38
N MET A 165 14.63 1.39 0.22
CA MET A 165 16.11 1.28 0.12
C MET A 165 16.81 2.62 0.16
N PHE A 166 16.29 3.63 -0.52
CA PHE A 166 16.96 4.92 -0.73
C PHE A 166 16.35 6.07 0.08
N GLY A 167 15.22 5.82 0.77
CA GLY A 167 14.48 6.84 1.50
C GLY A 167 13.91 7.92 0.58
N SER A 168 13.60 9.08 1.15
CA SER A 168 13.04 10.25 0.45
C SER A 168 14.10 11.08 -0.31
N SER A 169 15.20 10.46 -0.74
CA SER A 169 16.26 11.15 -1.47
C SER A 169 15.79 11.57 -2.87
N PRO A 170 16.07 12.80 -3.32
CA PRO A 170 15.82 13.24 -4.70
C PRO A 170 16.56 12.39 -5.75
N ASN A 171 17.64 11.72 -5.35
CA ASN A 171 18.41 10.83 -6.20
C ASN A 171 17.87 9.38 -6.19
N SER A 172 16.79 9.11 -5.48
CA SER A 172 16.11 7.81 -5.51
C SER A 172 15.59 7.52 -6.92
N PRO A 173 15.73 6.30 -7.43
CA PRO A 173 15.09 5.88 -8.68
C PRO A 173 13.57 6.13 -8.69
N ALA A 174 12.92 6.14 -7.52
CA ALA A 174 11.50 6.44 -7.36
C ALA A 174 11.12 7.86 -7.83
N ALA A 175 12.08 8.81 -7.89
CA ALA A 175 11.86 10.15 -8.41
C ALA A 175 11.48 10.20 -9.91
N ASN A 176 11.63 9.09 -10.63
CA ASN A 176 11.29 8.98 -12.04
C ASN A 176 10.03 8.16 -12.31
N VAL A 177 9.32 7.69 -11.27
CA VAL A 177 8.21 6.74 -11.45
C VAL A 177 7.08 7.31 -12.31
N ALA A 178 6.68 8.56 -12.10
CA ALA A 178 5.63 9.22 -12.90
C ALA A 178 6.06 9.40 -14.36
N LYS A 179 7.33 9.78 -14.59
CA LYS A 179 7.88 9.92 -15.95
C LYS A 179 7.88 8.59 -16.69
N VAL A 180 8.33 7.52 -16.06
CA VAL A 180 8.37 6.18 -16.67
C VAL A 180 6.96 5.66 -16.92
N ALA A 181 6.05 5.82 -15.98
CA ALA A 181 4.64 5.47 -16.16
C ALA A 181 4.03 6.18 -17.37
N ARG A 182 4.26 7.49 -17.52
CA ARG A 182 3.81 8.27 -18.66
C ARG A 182 4.33 7.72 -19.98
N GLN A 183 5.62 7.38 -20.06
CA GLN A 183 6.22 6.79 -21.27
C GLN A 183 5.58 5.43 -21.64
N LEU A 184 5.30 4.58 -20.65
CA LEU A 184 4.62 3.30 -20.86
C LEU A 184 3.18 3.50 -21.35
N ILE A 185 2.43 4.40 -20.72
CA ILE A 185 1.04 4.69 -21.05
C ILE A 185 0.95 5.31 -22.46
N ASP A 186 1.76 6.33 -22.77
CA ASP A 186 1.77 7.01 -24.07
C ASP A 186 2.23 6.06 -25.20
N GLY A 187 3.13 5.15 -24.89
CA GLY A 187 3.60 4.14 -25.84
C GLY A 187 2.56 3.09 -26.21
N GLN A 188 1.54 2.89 -25.38
CA GLN A 188 0.50 1.87 -25.57
C GLN A 188 -0.86 2.48 -25.96
N CYS A 189 -1.24 3.60 -25.36
CA CYS A 189 -2.46 4.35 -25.64
C CYS A 189 -2.13 5.38 -26.72
N GLY A 190 -2.03 4.93 -27.99
CA GLY A 190 -1.69 5.79 -29.12
C GLY A 190 -2.67 6.96 -29.30
N PHE A 191 -2.18 8.10 -29.75
CA PHE A 191 -2.95 9.22 -30.30
C PHE A 191 -3.51 8.86 -31.67
#